data_4ae737cd0cfd524d1101d032071774bd
#
_entry.id   4ae737cd0cfd524d1101d032071774bd
#
_cell.length_a   1.000
_cell.length_b   1.000
_cell.length_c   1.000
_cell.angle_alpha   90.00
_cell.angle_beta   90.00
_cell.angle_gamma   90.00
#
_symmetry.space_group_name_H-M   'P 1'
#
loop_
_entity.id
_entity.type
_entity.pdbx_description
1 polymer ?
#
loop_
_entity_poly.entity_id
_entity_poly.type
_entity_poly.pdbx_seq_one_letter_code
_entity_poly.pdbx_strand_id
1 'polypeptide(L)'
;MKMCNDAPFEYLINLALSEVSSYSARQVGPNTFLDLKGNGGSVIMVLRRHNMDFLNGAWAITSLNGTPMPAEGAEDAATMTINIPDLQIHGTTGCNIFNGQLFIDPDKNNSMQFVNIGTTRMACPPNSRETEFLLGLEMVETAKATGTDTIAMYSADGKLIFEMRRINYPREEQQVE
;
A
#
# COMPACT_ATOMS: atom_id res chain seq x y z
N MET A 1 -15.12 -6.31 23.78
CA MET A 1 -15.41 -5.15 22.94
C MET A 1 -14.31 -4.11 23.19
N LYS A 2 -13.39 -3.86 22.23
CA LYS A 2 -12.41 -2.77 22.37
C LYS A 2 -13.15 -1.45 22.04
N MET A 3 -13.20 -0.53 22.97
CA MET A 3 -13.67 0.83 22.69
C MET A 3 -12.60 1.52 21.84
N CYS A 4 -12.99 2.01 20.67
CA CYS A 4 -12.13 2.85 19.84
C CYS A 4 -11.99 4.22 20.49
N ASN A 5 -10.78 4.80 20.47
CA ASN A 5 -10.56 6.17 20.96
C ASN A 5 -11.36 7.24 20.18
N ASP A 6 -11.85 6.87 18.98
CA ASP A 6 -12.64 7.72 18.07
C ASP A 6 -14.14 7.43 18.11
N ALA A 7 -14.65 6.87 19.21
CA ALA A 7 -16.07 6.53 19.39
C ALA A 7 -17.08 7.63 18.98
N PRO A 8 -16.79 8.94 19.17
CA PRO A 8 -17.69 10.00 18.70
C PRO A 8 -17.81 10.06 17.18
N PHE A 9 -16.71 9.84 16.45
CA PHE A 9 -16.71 9.84 14.98
C PHE A 9 -17.39 8.59 14.41
N GLU A 10 -17.16 7.42 15.00
CA GLU A 10 -17.83 6.18 14.61
C GLU A 10 -19.35 6.32 14.72
N TYR A 11 -19.85 6.90 15.82
CA TYR A 11 -21.28 7.16 16.00
C TYR A 11 -21.83 8.09 14.91
N LEU A 12 -21.14 9.20 14.62
CA LEU A 12 -21.56 10.16 13.59
C LEU A 12 -21.56 9.54 12.18
N ILE A 13 -20.57 8.72 11.86
CA ILE A 13 -20.52 8.00 10.59
C ILE A 13 -21.69 7.03 10.48
N ASN A 14 -21.96 6.23 11.51
CA ASN A 14 -23.07 5.29 11.53
C ASN A 14 -24.42 5.98 11.42
N LEU A 15 -24.59 7.12 12.10
CA LEU A 15 -25.79 7.95 11.98
C LEU A 15 -25.98 8.47 10.55
N ALA A 16 -24.93 9.05 9.96
CA ALA A 16 -24.95 9.54 8.58
C ALA A 16 -25.27 8.42 7.59
N LEU A 17 -24.65 7.23 7.75
CA LEU A 17 -24.92 6.07 6.88
C LEU A 17 -26.36 5.57 6.99
N SER A 18 -26.99 5.66 8.16
CA SER A 18 -28.40 5.27 8.35
C SER A 18 -29.39 6.17 7.61
N GLU A 19 -29.00 7.39 7.27
CA GLU A 19 -29.82 8.37 6.55
C GLU A 19 -29.65 8.30 5.02
N VAL A 20 -28.73 7.45 4.51
CA VAL A 20 -28.47 7.32 3.07
C VAL A 20 -29.66 6.68 2.38
N SER A 21 -30.21 7.36 1.38
CA SER A 21 -31.29 6.89 0.52
C SER A 21 -30.86 6.65 -0.93
N SER A 22 -29.79 7.32 -1.37
CA SER A 22 -29.26 7.21 -2.73
C SER A 22 -27.78 7.61 -2.79
N TYR A 23 -27.14 7.36 -3.92
CA TYR A 23 -25.76 7.77 -4.15
C TYR A 23 -25.54 8.20 -5.60
N SER A 24 -24.47 8.95 -5.84
CA SER A 24 -23.99 9.24 -7.19
C SER A 24 -22.46 9.28 -7.20
N ALA A 25 -21.86 8.66 -8.21
CA ALA A 25 -20.43 8.77 -8.46
C ALA A 25 -20.14 9.96 -9.38
N ARG A 26 -19.03 10.66 -9.10
CA ARG A 26 -18.50 11.73 -9.97
C ARG A 26 -16.99 11.65 -10.05
N GLN A 27 -16.45 12.11 -11.18
CA GLN A 27 -15.01 12.22 -11.37
C GLN A 27 -14.62 13.70 -11.48
N VAL A 28 -13.57 14.08 -10.75
CA VAL A 28 -13.00 15.43 -10.78
C VAL A 28 -11.50 15.29 -10.97
N GLY A 29 -11.04 15.53 -12.21
CA GLY A 29 -9.66 15.24 -12.59
C GLY A 29 -9.32 13.74 -12.37
N PRO A 30 -8.22 13.43 -11.69
CA PRO A 30 -7.82 12.03 -11.41
C PRO A 30 -8.61 11.38 -10.26
N ASN A 31 -9.42 12.15 -9.52
CA ASN A 31 -10.09 11.66 -8.32
C ASN A 31 -11.52 11.21 -8.63
N THR A 32 -11.92 10.04 -8.12
CA THR A 32 -13.28 9.54 -8.13
C THR A 32 -13.91 9.75 -6.75
N PHE A 33 -15.11 10.32 -6.73
CA PHE A 33 -15.88 10.55 -5.52
C PHE A 33 -17.20 9.81 -5.58
N LEU A 34 -17.69 9.41 -4.41
CA LEU A 34 -19.02 8.86 -4.20
C LEU A 34 -19.74 9.79 -3.23
N ASP A 35 -20.76 10.48 -3.73
CA ASP A 35 -21.63 11.34 -2.91
C ASP A 35 -22.80 10.50 -2.39
N LEU A 36 -22.87 10.29 -1.07
CA LEU A 36 -23.98 9.63 -0.39
C LEU A 36 -25.04 10.69 -0.05
N LYS A 37 -26.29 10.43 -0.42
CA LYS A 37 -27.38 11.40 -0.36
C LYS A 37 -28.50 10.89 0.53
N GLY A 38 -29.05 11.79 1.34
CA GLY A 38 -30.23 11.57 2.14
C GLY A 38 -31.54 11.76 1.37
N ASN A 39 -32.66 11.61 2.08
CA ASN A 39 -34.00 11.89 1.57
C ASN A 39 -34.08 13.35 1.11
N GLY A 40 -34.47 13.57 -0.15
CA GLY A 40 -34.50 14.91 -0.76
C GLY A 40 -33.23 15.25 -1.57
N GLY A 41 -32.25 14.34 -1.68
CA GLY A 41 -31.08 14.48 -2.57
C GLY A 41 -29.93 15.33 -2.00
N SER A 42 -30.01 15.77 -0.73
CA SER A 42 -28.91 16.47 -0.06
C SER A 42 -27.71 15.53 0.16
N VAL A 43 -26.51 15.98 -0.15
CA VAL A 43 -25.26 15.21 0.11
C VAL A 43 -24.98 15.26 1.62
N ILE A 44 -24.93 14.09 2.24
CA ILE A 44 -24.65 13.91 3.68
C ILE A 44 -23.23 13.40 3.94
N MET A 45 -22.63 12.73 2.96
CA MET A 45 -21.25 12.25 3.05
C MET A 45 -20.62 12.18 1.66
N VAL A 46 -19.35 12.51 1.58
CA VAL A 46 -18.56 12.38 0.36
C VAL A 46 -17.40 11.41 0.64
N LEU A 47 -17.36 10.32 -0.12
CA LEU A 47 -16.24 9.38 -0.10
C LEU A 47 -15.34 9.67 -1.30
N ARG A 48 -14.04 9.60 -1.11
CA ARG A 48 -13.05 9.68 -2.19
C ARG A 48 -12.38 8.32 -2.37
N ARG A 49 -12.31 7.84 -3.63
CA ARG A 49 -11.55 6.63 -3.93
C ARG A 49 -10.07 6.91 -3.77
N HIS A 50 -9.38 6.06 -3.01
CA HIS A 50 -7.93 6.02 -3.02
C HIS A 50 -7.42 5.40 -4.32
N ASN A 51 -6.54 6.12 -5.01
CA ASN A 51 -6.00 5.67 -6.28
C ASN A 51 -4.64 4.97 -6.09
N MET A 52 -4.59 3.98 -5.19
CA MET A 52 -3.39 3.20 -4.87
C MET A 52 -3.45 1.75 -5.38
N ASP A 53 -4.47 1.43 -6.20
CA ASP A 53 -4.66 0.07 -6.76
C ASP A 53 -3.45 -0.40 -7.58
N PHE A 54 -2.67 0.54 -8.14
CA PHE A 54 -1.45 0.23 -8.89
C PHE A 54 -0.37 -0.44 -8.05
N LEU A 55 -0.39 -0.26 -6.71
CA LEU A 55 0.54 -0.90 -5.78
C LEU A 55 0.19 -2.36 -5.51
N ASN A 56 -1.08 -2.76 -5.69
CA ASN A 56 -1.53 -4.08 -5.33
C ASN A 56 -0.81 -5.18 -6.11
N GLY A 57 -0.26 -6.18 -5.42
CA GLY A 57 0.42 -7.31 -6.04
C GLY A 57 1.81 -7.59 -5.48
N ALA A 58 2.55 -8.47 -6.15
CA ALA A 58 3.90 -8.87 -5.76
C ALA A 58 4.96 -8.12 -6.58
N TRP A 59 6.02 -7.71 -5.90
CA TRP A 59 7.07 -6.84 -6.42
C TRP A 59 8.46 -7.36 -6.07
N ALA A 60 9.35 -7.41 -7.05
CA ALA A 60 10.78 -7.56 -6.85
C ALA A 60 11.40 -6.17 -6.62
N ILE A 61 12.23 -6.05 -5.59
CA ILE A 61 12.96 -4.81 -5.31
C ILE A 61 14.17 -4.75 -6.23
N THR A 62 14.16 -3.82 -7.16
CA THR A 62 15.24 -3.68 -8.16
C THR A 62 16.31 -2.68 -7.74
N SER A 63 15.95 -1.71 -6.88
CA SER A 63 16.88 -0.70 -6.36
C SER A 63 16.46 -0.27 -4.95
N LEU A 64 17.46 -0.01 -4.11
CA LEU A 64 17.31 0.56 -2.76
C LEU A 64 18.24 1.75 -2.64
N ASN A 65 17.67 2.95 -2.37
CA ASN A 65 18.38 4.22 -2.33
C ASN A 65 19.25 4.49 -3.58
N GLY A 66 18.75 4.11 -4.76
CA GLY A 66 19.45 4.26 -6.04
C GLY A 66 20.56 3.24 -6.30
N THR A 67 20.76 2.27 -5.40
CA THR A 67 21.74 1.18 -5.58
C THR A 67 21.00 -0.09 -6.01
N PRO A 68 21.44 -0.78 -7.09
CA PRO A 68 20.81 -2.02 -7.53
C PRO A 68 20.77 -3.08 -6.43
N MET A 69 19.67 -3.82 -6.38
CA MET A 69 19.45 -4.98 -5.52
C MET A 69 19.65 -6.28 -6.32
N PRO A 70 19.89 -7.43 -5.65
CA PRO A 70 19.97 -8.72 -6.30
C PRO A 70 18.76 -8.99 -7.20
N ALA A 71 18.99 -9.62 -8.34
CA ALA A 71 17.95 -9.89 -9.32
C ALA A 71 16.89 -10.87 -8.77
N GLU A 72 15.68 -10.75 -9.30
CA GLU A 72 14.59 -11.70 -9.01
C GLU A 72 15.06 -13.15 -9.28
N GLY A 73 14.76 -14.03 -8.31
CA GLY A 73 15.21 -15.43 -8.35
C GLY A 73 16.58 -15.70 -7.74
N ALA A 74 17.35 -14.67 -7.37
CA ALA A 74 18.54 -14.84 -6.55
C ALA A 74 18.16 -15.24 -5.12
N GLU A 75 19.03 -15.99 -4.43
CA GLU A 75 18.78 -16.46 -3.06
C GLU A 75 18.58 -15.31 -2.07
N ASP A 76 19.26 -14.20 -2.32
CA ASP A 76 19.20 -12.96 -1.53
C ASP A 76 18.32 -11.86 -2.16
N ALA A 77 17.44 -12.23 -3.10
CA ALA A 77 16.50 -11.30 -3.72
C ALA A 77 15.46 -10.79 -2.71
N ALA A 78 15.31 -9.48 -2.62
CA ALA A 78 14.27 -8.86 -1.81
C ALA A 78 12.95 -8.76 -2.60
N THR A 79 11.85 -9.10 -1.94
CA THR A 79 10.51 -9.00 -2.53
C THR A 79 9.53 -8.39 -1.54
N MET A 80 8.46 -7.79 -2.08
CA MET A 80 7.36 -7.23 -1.29
C MET A 80 6.03 -7.54 -1.98
N THR A 81 5.10 -8.11 -1.24
CA THR A 81 3.69 -8.17 -1.65
C THR A 81 2.91 -7.09 -0.91
N ILE A 82 2.15 -6.30 -1.65
CA ILE A 82 1.29 -5.25 -1.14
C ILE A 82 -0.15 -5.66 -1.40
N ASN A 83 -0.94 -5.78 -0.34
CA ASN A 83 -2.35 -6.09 -0.39
C ASN A 83 -3.13 -4.81 -0.02
N ILE A 84 -3.62 -4.09 -1.03
CA ILE A 84 -4.37 -2.85 -0.84
C ILE A 84 -5.73 -3.09 -0.17
N PRO A 85 -6.53 -4.11 -0.55
CA PRO A 85 -7.79 -4.40 0.14
C PRO A 85 -7.65 -4.62 1.65
N ASP A 86 -6.61 -5.34 2.08
CA ASP A 86 -6.39 -5.68 3.49
C ASP A 86 -5.44 -4.71 4.20
N LEU A 87 -4.88 -3.73 3.48
CA LEU A 87 -3.88 -2.79 3.98
C LEU A 87 -2.69 -3.49 4.64
N GLN A 88 -2.18 -4.53 4.02
CA GLN A 88 -1.09 -5.36 4.53
C GLN A 88 0.08 -5.42 3.55
N ILE A 89 1.27 -5.59 4.11
CA ILE A 89 2.48 -5.91 3.37
C ILE A 89 3.16 -7.13 3.96
N HIS A 90 3.80 -7.92 3.12
CA HIS A 90 4.71 -8.98 3.53
C HIS A 90 5.77 -9.22 2.45
N GLY A 91 6.87 -9.82 2.83
CA GLY A 91 7.94 -10.12 1.88
C GLY A 91 9.22 -10.59 2.54
N THR A 92 10.31 -10.48 1.79
CA THR A 92 11.65 -10.77 2.28
C THR A 92 12.58 -9.59 2.02
N THR A 93 13.47 -9.33 2.97
CA THR A 93 14.55 -8.34 2.83
C THR A 93 15.72 -8.85 1.98
N GLY A 94 15.65 -10.13 1.53
CA GLY A 94 16.78 -10.90 0.99
C GLY A 94 17.49 -11.74 2.08
N CYS A 95 17.11 -11.60 3.34
CA CYS A 95 17.58 -12.41 4.47
C CYS A 95 16.43 -12.81 5.38
N ASN A 96 15.73 -11.83 5.96
CA ASN A 96 14.62 -12.06 6.86
C ASN A 96 13.27 -11.82 6.17
N ILE A 97 12.24 -12.52 6.68
CA ILE A 97 10.84 -12.27 6.27
C ILE A 97 10.32 -11.10 7.10
N PHE A 98 9.60 -10.20 6.45
CA PHE A 98 8.90 -9.11 7.12
C PHE A 98 7.40 -9.14 6.82
N ASN A 99 6.64 -8.57 7.73
CA ASN A 99 5.23 -8.23 7.54
C ASN A 99 4.96 -6.86 8.17
N GLY A 100 3.88 -6.24 7.77
CA GLY A 100 3.48 -4.94 8.29
C GLY A 100 2.12 -4.53 7.78
N GLN A 101 1.73 -3.33 8.12
CA GLN A 101 0.49 -2.72 7.70
C GLN A 101 0.77 -1.50 6.82
N LEU A 102 -0.16 -1.21 5.93
CA LEU A 102 -0.14 -0.03 5.10
C LEU A 102 -1.12 1.00 5.67
N PHE A 103 -0.65 2.19 5.97
CA PHE A 103 -1.47 3.34 6.25
C PHE A 103 -1.53 4.22 4.99
N ILE A 104 -2.73 4.59 4.56
CA ILE A 104 -2.95 5.48 3.42
C ILE A 104 -3.62 6.75 3.95
N ASP A 105 -2.98 7.90 3.74
CA ASP A 105 -3.53 9.19 4.16
C ASP A 105 -4.73 9.57 3.26
N PRO A 106 -5.95 9.68 3.80
CA PRO A 106 -7.13 10.00 3.01
C PRO A 106 -7.09 11.41 2.42
N ASP A 107 -6.32 12.32 2.98
CA ASP A 107 -6.30 13.73 2.59
C ASP A 107 -5.20 14.04 1.57
N LYS A 108 -4.23 13.15 1.40
CA LYS A 108 -3.11 13.33 0.48
C LYS A 108 -3.10 12.29 -0.64
N ASN A 109 -2.98 12.75 -1.88
CA ASN A 109 -2.83 11.85 -3.02
C ASN A 109 -1.48 11.13 -2.97
N ASN A 110 -1.50 9.81 -3.22
CA ASN A 110 -0.32 8.94 -3.26
C ASN A 110 0.50 8.91 -1.96
N SER A 111 -0.02 9.43 -0.85
CA SER A 111 0.62 9.37 0.46
C SER A 111 0.30 8.04 1.12
N MET A 112 1.32 7.39 1.62
CA MET A 112 1.25 6.09 2.28
C MET A 112 2.40 5.94 3.26
N GLN A 113 2.21 5.11 4.27
CA GLN A 113 3.26 4.77 5.23
C GLN A 113 3.17 3.28 5.55
N PHE A 114 4.32 2.66 5.76
CA PHE A 114 4.37 1.32 6.31
C PHE A 114 4.50 1.40 7.82
N VAL A 115 3.61 0.73 8.55
CA VAL A 115 3.53 0.77 10.00
C VAL A 115 3.50 -0.64 10.58
N ASN A 116 3.83 -0.76 11.87
CA ASN A 116 3.81 -2.04 12.59
C ASN A 116 4.64 -3.14 11.91
N ILE A 117 5.82 -2.77 11.40
CA ILE A 117 6.72 -3.69 10.71
C ILE A 117 7.32 -4.66 11.73
N GLY A 118 7.12 -5.94 11.48
CA GLY A 118 7.74 -7.04 12.20
C GLY A 118 8.64 -7.87 11.28
N THR A 119 9.75 -8.37 11.79
CA THR A 119 10.68 -9.23 11.03
C THR A 119 11.08 -10.47 11.81
N THR A 120 11.46 -11.54 11.10
CA THR A 120 12.24 -12.63 11.67
C THR A 120 13.65 -12.13 12.03
N ARG A 121 14.39 -12.89 12.84
CA ARG A 121 15.73 -12.49 13.33
C ARG A 121 16.75 -13.58 13.06
N MET A 122 16.87 -13.97 11.80
CA MET A 122 17.97 -14.82 11.37
C MET A 122 19.26 -14.00 11.27
N ALA A 123 20.40 -14.62 11.51
CA ALA A 123 21.70 -13.97 11.27
C ALA A 123 21.90 -13.76 9.77
N CYS A 124 21.99 -12.52 9.35
CA CYS A 124 22.23 -12.17 7.95
C CYS A 124 23.72 -12.16 7.60
N PRO A 125 24.08 -12.44 6.33
CA PRO A 125 25.44 -12.26 5.83
C PRO A 125 25.93 -10.82 6.05
N PRO A 126 27.26 -10.62 6.21
CA PRO A 126 27.82 -9.28 6.49
C PRO A 126 27.54 -8.24 5.39
N ASN A 127 27.29 -8.68 4.18
CA ASN A 127 26.93 -7.83 3.03
C ASN A 127 25.42 -7.62 2.85
N SER A 128 24.60 -8.14 3.75
CA SER A 128 23.15 -7.94 3.72
C SER A 128 22.81 -6.46 3.88
N ARG A 129 21.87 -5.99 3.09
CA ARG A 129 21.34 -4.61 3.16
C ARG A 129 20.03 -4.53 3.95
N GLU A 130 19.75 -5.52 4.79
CA GLU A 130 18.51 -5.61 5.55
C GLU A 130 18.24 -4.37 6.41
N THR A 131 19.22 -3.90 7.17
CA THR A 131 19.04 -2.70 8.01
C THR A 131 18.64 -1.49 7.17
N GLU A 132 19.28 -1.29 6.02
CA GLU A 132 18.97 -0.21 5.11
C GLU A 132 17.57 -0.38 4.50
N PHE A 133 17.18 -1.62 4.17
CA PHE A 133 15.86 -1.94 3.66
C PHE A 133 14.75 -1.60 4.68
N LEU A 134 14.91 -2.03 5.92
CA LEU A 134 13.94 -1.77 6.99
C LEU A 134 13.81 -0.28 7.30
N LEU A 135 14.93 0.45 7.36
CA LEU A 135 14.91 1.92 7.49
C LEU A 135 14.22 2.55 6.28
N GLY A 136 14.44 2.01 5.08
CA GLY A 136 13.75 2.46 3.87
C GLY A 136 12.23 2.32 3.98
N LEU A 137 11.72 1.19 4.52
CA LEU A 137 10.28 1.02 4.75
C LEU A 137 9.70 2.10 5.67
N GLU A 138 10.41 2.45 6.75
CA GLU A 138 9.97 3.49 7.70
C GLU A 138 9.97 4.90 7.09
N MET A 139 10.78 5.12 6.05
CA MET A 139 10.94 6.44 5.41
C MET A 139 9.97 6.69 4.26
N VAL A 140 9.28 5.66 3.75
CA VAL A 140 8.36 5.81 2.62
C VAL A 140 7.16 6.66 3.00
N GLU A 141 6.90 7.68 2.19
CA GLU A 141 5.76 8.59 2.34
C GLU A 141 4.89 8.68 1.08
N THR A 142 5.45 8.39 -0.10
CA THR A 142 4.71 8.44 -1.36
C THR A 142 5.13 7.34 -2.32
N ALA A 143 4.23 6.96 -3.21
CA ALA A 143 4.49 6.00 -4.28
C ALA A 143 3.94 6.50 -5.62
N LYS A 144 4.61 6.12 -6.71
CA LYS A 144 4.22 6.45 -8.09
C LYS A 144 4.44 5.26 -9.01
N ALA A 145 3.52 5.05 -9.96
CA ALA A 145 3.80 4.20 -11.11
C ALA A 145 4.81 4.90 -12.03
N THR A 146 5.88 4.21 -12.39
CA THR A 146 6.93 4.69 -13.30
C THR A 146 6.85 4.02 -14.67
N GLY A 147 6.04 2.98 -14.80
CA GLY A 147 5.73 2.25 -16.02
C GLY A 147 4.56 1.30 -15.79
N THR A 148 4.29 0.41 -16.74
CA THR A 148 3.19 -0.57 -16.66
C THR A 148 3.41 -1.53 -15.48
N ASP A 149 4.64 -2.02 -15.31
CA ASP A 149 5.02 -3.03 -14.32
C ASP A 149 6.11 -2.52 -13.36
N THR A 150 6.25 -1.22 -13.24
CA THR A 150 7.26 -0.59 -12.38
C THR A 150 6.67 0.50 -11.52
N ILE A 151 7.13 0.56 -10.27
CA ILE A 151 6.77 1.59 -9.30
C ILE A 151 8.02 2.11 -8.60
N ALA A 152 7.93 3.33 -8.10
CA ALA A 152 8.95 3.93 -7.25
C ALA A 152 8.30 4.50 -5.99
N MET A 153 9.02 4.39 -4.87
CA MET A 153 8.61 4.89 -3.56
C MET A 153 9.62 5.92 -3.06
N TYR A 154 9.10 6.96 -2.43
CA TYR A 154 9.88 8.12 -2.03
C TYR A 154 9.61 8.48 -0.57
N SER A 155 10.61 9.07 0.07
CA SER A 155 10.50 9.70 1.38
C SER A 155 9.75 11.05 1.31
N ALA A 156 9.48 11.63 2.47
CA ALA A 156 8.80 12.93 2.61
C ALA A 156 9.50 14.08 1.87
N ASP A 157 10.85 14.06 1.83
CA ASP A 157 11.68 15.04 1.12
C ASP A 157 11.83 14.73 -0.39
N GLY A 158 11.16 13.69 -0.90
CA GLY A 158 11.15 13.29 -2.30
C GLY A 158 12.37 12.46 -2.73
N LYS A 159 13.19 11.98 -1.79
CA LYS A 159 14.31 11.10 -2.10
C LYS A 159 13.78 9.72 -2.50
N LEU A 160 14.33 9.14 -3.56
CA LEU A 160 14.03 7.78 -4.02
C LEU A 160 14.51 6.76 -2.98
N ILE A 161 13.60 5.91 -2.51
CA ILE A 161 13.90 4.83 -1.57
C ILE A 161 13.90 3.48 -2.29
N PHE A 162 12.78 3.11 -2.91
CA PHE A 162 12.65 1.84 -3.62
C PHE A 162 12.28 2.06 -5.08
N GLU A 163 12.91 1.27 -5.96
CA GLU A 163 12.37 0.95 -7.28
C GLU A 163 12.01 -0.52 -7.31
N MET A 164 10.86 -0.83 -7.89
CA MET A 164 10.28 -2.15 -7.82
C MET A 164 9.69 -2.53 -9.18
N ARG A 165 9.81 -3.81 -9.52
CA ARG A 165 9.21 -4.40 -10.71
C ARG A 165 8.19 -5.47 -10.32
N ARG A 166 7.07 -5.51 -11.00
CA ARG A 166 6.01 -6.49 -10.75
C ARG A 166 6.50 -7.90 -11.03
N ILE A 167 6.24 -8.80 -10.10
CA ILE A 167 6.46 -10.23 -10.28
C ILE A 167 5.18 -10.78 -10.92
N ASN A 168 5.32 -11.30 -12.13
CA ASN A 168 4.23 -11.99 -12.82
C ASN A 168 4.36 -13.48 -12.53
N TYR A 169 3.61 -13.98 -11.55
CA TYR A 169 3.47 -15.42 -11.39
C TYR A 169 2.71 -15.97 -12.61
N PRO A 170 3.22 -17.00 -13.31
CA PRO A 170 2.41 -17.70 -14.30
C PRO A 170 1.12 -18.15 -13.63
N ARG A 171 -0.03 -17.78 -14.19
CA ARG A 171 -1.29 -18.38 -13.74
C ARG A 171 -1.18 -19.87 -14.01
N GLU A 172 -1.25 -20.69 -12.99
CA GLU A 172 -1.52 -22.10 -13.20
C GLU A 172 -2.87 -22.17 -13.95
N GLU A 173 -2.83 -22.58 -15.21
CA GLU A 173 -4.02 -22.91 -15.93
C GLU A 173 -4.70 -24.03 -15.13
N GLN A 174 -5.83 -23.70 -14.52
CA GLN A 174 -6.70 -24.69 -13.92
C GLN A 174 -7.11 -25.63 -15.06
N GLN A 175 -6.45 -26.77 -15.16
CA GLN A 175 -6.93 -27.88 -15.97
C GLN A 175 -8.25 -28.32 -15.35
N VAL A 176 -9.34 -27.88 -15.95
CA VAL A 176 -10.67 -28.44 -15.72
C VAL A 176 -10.68 -29.78 -16.45
N GLU A 177 -10.54 -30.90 -15.68
CA GLU A 177 -10.95 -32.22 -16.12
C GLU A 177 -12.47 -32.36 -16.10
#